data_4c761015f587b5707e390e8e23fa0b90
#
_entry.id   4c761015f587b5707e390e8e23fa0b90
#
_cell.length_a   1.000
_cell.length_b   1.000
_cell.length_c   1.000
_cell.angle_alpha   90.00
_cell.angle_beta   90.00
_cell.angle_gamma   90.00
#
_symmetry.space_group_name_H-M   'P 1'
#
loop_
_entity.id
_entity.type
_entity.pdbx_description
1 polymer ?
#
loop_
_entity_poly.entity_id
_entity_poly.type
_entity_poly.pdbx_seq_one_letter_code
_entity_poly.pdbx_strand_id
1 'polypeptide(L)'
;MDIKEYFKYDFKSAVVVFLVALPLCLGIALASGAPLFAGIITGIVGGIVVGLLSKSPLSVSGPAAGLTTIVLAAITDLGYEAFLVAVILAGVIQIVAGFLRAGAIGHFFPASVLKGMLAAIGIILILKQIPHAVGYDVDFEGDQSFFQNDGQNTLSELMEAWEYLTPGAIVVSIFSVIVMTLWASNSLQRYAFFRTIPSALIAVVGGVLLNTLFVHAFPDFVITEKHLVNVPTLKEEGSILAFFTFPDFSQILNQKVLIVAFTIAAVASLETLLNIEASDKIDPFRRITPLNRELKAQGVANLISGAIGGLPLTSVVVRSSANIQSGARTKASTITHGLILLLSVILIPRILQLIPLSALAGILFVTGFKLTKPAIYKEMYKNGWSQFLPFIATVLAIVFTNLLLGVFIGILVAVFFILKTNFRESVILVSEGNNFLLRLTKDVSFLNKATFRDLFIGIPSNSSITIDGSQSHFIDHDVRETIKDFMETSKAKNIQVHLKHIEI
;
A
#
# COMPACT_ATOMS: atom_id res chain seq x y z
N MET A 1 -0.37 -25.71 4.29
CA MET A 1 1.11 -25.72 4.26
C MET A 1 1.60 -26.00 5.66
N ASP A 2 2.47 -26.99 5.81
CA ASP A 2 3.03 -27.34 7.12
C ASP A 2 4.08 -26.29 7.55
N ILE A 3 3.83 -25.63 8.69
CA ILE A 3 4.72 -24.59 9.22
C ILE A 3 6.13 -25.15 9.48
N LYS A 4 6.25 -26.41 9.90
CA LYS A 4 7.56 -27.03 10.19
C LYS A 4 8.43 -27.18 8.93
N GLU A 5 7.81 -27.53 7.81
CA GLU A 5 8.50 -27.71 6.53
C GLU A 5 9.08 -26.39 6.01
N TYR A 6 8.34 -25.28 6.18
CA TYR A 6 8.70 -23.97 5.63
C TYR A 6 9.41 -23.04 6.62
N PHE A 7 9.56 -23.42 7.90
CA PHE A 7 10.10 -22.57 8.95
C PHE A 7 11.46 -21.96 8.61
N LYS A 8 12.34 -22.69 7.94
CA LYS A 8 13.66 -22.14 7.57
C LYS A 8 13.57 -21.00 6.53
N TYR A 9 12.57 -21.02 5.65
CA TYR A 9 12.30 -19.92 4.72
C TYR A 9 11.66 -18.74 5.43
N ASP A 10 10.71 -19.04 6.31
CA ASP A 10 9.99 -18.04 7.09
C ASP A 10 10.90 -17.34 8.11
N PHE A 11 11.81 -18.06 8.75
CA PHE A 11 12.80 -17.48 9.67
C PHE A 11 13.75 -16.52 8.92
N LYS A 12 14.26 -16.91 7.78
CA LYS A 12 15.10 -16.06 6.93
C LYS A 12 14.36 -14.76 6.56
N SER A 13 13.11 -14.86 6.13
CA SER A 13 12.29 -13.72 5.78
C SER A 13 11.96 -12.86 6.99
N ALA A 14 11.68 -13.46 8.15
CA ALA A 14 11.43 -12.76 9.40
C ALA A 14 12.61 -11.86 9.82
N VAL A 15 13.85 -12.32 9.65
CA VAL A 15 15.05 -11.51 9.91
C VAL A 15 15.13 -10.31 8.97
N VAL A 16 14.84 -10.50 7.66
CA VAL A 16 14.83 -9.39 6.71
C VAL A 16 13.76 -8.38 7.05
N VAL A 17 12.53 -8.87 7.34
CA VAL A 17 11.41 -7.99 7.74
C VAL A 17 11.72 -7.22 9.01
N PHE A 18 12.35 -7.86 10.01
CA PHE A 18 12.79 -7.20 11.23
C PHE A 18 13.73 -6.04 10.96
N LEU A 19 14.77 -6.25 10.14
CA LEU A 19 15.75 -5.20 9.81
C LEU A 19 15.12 -4.01 9.08
N VAL A 20 14.14 -4.27 8.20
CA VAL A 20 13.38 -3.23 7.50
C VAL A 20 12.37 -2.54 8.44
N ALA A 21 11.72 -3.30 9.31
CA ALA A 21 10.64 -2.80 10.15
C ALA A 21 11.13 -1.95 11.33
N LEU A 22 12.30 -2.23 11.88
CA LEU A 22 12.81 -1.52 13.04
C LEU A 22 12.94 -0.01 12.80
N PRO A 23 13.70 0.48 11.81
CA PRO A 23 13.81 1.92 11.55
C PRO A 23 12.46 2.53 11.13
N LEU A 24 11.66 1.81 10.33
CA LEU A 24 10.33 2.28 9.93
C LEU A 24 9.37 2.42 11.13
N CYS A 25 9.47 1.56 12.16
CA CYS A 25 8.69 1.71 13.38
C CYS A 25 9.06 2.99 14.13
N LEU A 26 10.37 3.22 14.28
CA LEU A 26 10.91 4.39 14.98
C LEU A 26 10.61 5.67 14.22
N GLY A 27 10.84 5.69 12.90
CA GLY A 27 10.60 6.84 12.04
C GLY A 27 9.14 7.26 12.02
N ILE A 28 8.20 6.31 11.88
CA ILE A 28 6.76 6.60 11.90
C ILE A 28 6.32 7.14 13.27
N ALA A 29 6.89 6.65 14.38
CA ALA A 29 6.59 7.20 15.70
C ALA A 29 7.07 8.65 15.81
N LEU A 30 8.29 8.94 15.37
CA LEU A 30 8.84 10.29 15.35
C LEU A 30 7.99 11.23 14.51
N ALA A 31 7.67 10.83 13.28
CA ALA A 31 6.79 11.57 12.37
C ALA A 31 5.42 11.91 12.94
N SER A 32 4.93 11.00 13.76
CA SER A 32 3.61 11.13 14.39
C SER A 32 3.63 11.95 15.68
N GLY A 33 4.79 12.46 16.12
CA GLY A 33 4.94 13.15 17.40
C GLY A 33 4.71 12.25 18.61
N ALA A 34 4.86 10.93 18.43
CA ALA A 34 4.67 9.94 19.48
C ALA A 34 6.00 9.51 20.09
N PRO A 35 6.01 8.93 21.32
CA PRO A 35 7.21 8.30 21.86
C PRO A 35 7.76 7.25 20.90
N LEU A 36 9.09 7.19 20.72
CA LEU A 36 9.74 6.29 19.75
C LEU A 36 9.32 4.82 19.98
N PHE A 37 9.19 4.42 21.25
CA PHE A 37 8.81 3.05 21.59
C PHE A 37 7.40 2.67 21.16
N ALA A 38 6.49 3.65 20.98
CA ALA A 38 5.13 3.43 20.50
C ALA A 38 5.11 2.75 19.12
N GLY A 39 6.02 3.15 18.21
CA GLY A 39 6.16 2.50 16.91
C GLY A 39 6.63 1.05 17.03
N ILE A 40 7.53 0.77 17.95
CA ILE A 40 8.03 -0.59 18.23
C ILE A 40 6.90 -1.47 18.80
N ILE A 41 6.14 -0.98 19.78
CA ILE A 41 4.95 -1.66 20.32
C ILE A 41 4.01 -2.04 19.16
N THR A 42 3.74 -1.09 18.30
CA THR A 42 2.85 -1.28 17.14
C THR A 42 3.40 -2.34 16.17
N GLY A 43 4.71 -2.35 15.93
CA GLY A 43 5.37 -3.37 15.11
C GLY A 43 5.29 -4.78 15.72
N ILE A 44 5.49 -4.89 17.04
CA ILE A 44 5.37 -6.15 17.79
C ILE A 44 3.93 -6.66 17.74
N VAL A 45 2.95 -5.81 18.05
CA VAL A 45 1.52 -6.15 18.03
C VAL A 45 1.10 -6.54 16.61
N GLY A 46 1.51 -5.77 15.59
CA GLY A 46 1.23 -6.08 14.19
C GLY A 46 1.82 -7.42 13.75
N GLY A 47 3.05 -7.71 14.15
CA GLY A 47 3.70 -8.99 13.84
C GLY A 47 3.04 -10.16 14.53
N ILE A 48 2.83 -10.08 15.85
CA ILE A 48 2.35 -11.22 16.66
C ILE A 48 0.82 -11.34 16.59
N VAL A 49 0.08 -10.29 16.98
CA VAL A 49 -1.38 -10.38 17.13
C VAL A 49 -2.05 -10.54 15.77
N VAL A 50 -1.72 -9.69 14.79
CA VAL A 50 -2.29 -9.83 13.44
C VAL A 50 -1.82 -11.14 12.80
N GLY A 51 -0.54 -11.50 12.93
CA GLY A 51 -0.01 -12.77 12.43
C GLY A 51 -0.75 -14.00 12.96
N LEU A 52 -1.21 -13.97 14.20
CA LEU A 52 -2.01 -15.07 14.80
C LEU A 52 -3.46 -15.07 14.30
N LEU A 53 -4.13 -13.91 14.29
CA LEU A 53 -5.57 -13.77 14.05
C LEU A 53 -5.93 -13.71 12.57
N SER A 54 -5.09 -13.06 11.76
CA SER A 54 -5.24 -12.96 10.31
C SER A 54 -5.13 -14.32 9.61
N LYS A 55 -5.78 -14.43 8.47
CA LYS A 55 -5.56 -15.55 7.52
C LYS A 55 -4.68 -15.15 6.34
N SER A 56 -4.17 -13.92 6.32
CA SER A 56 -3.16 -13.55 5.32
C SER A 56 -1.90 -14.40 5.52
N PRO A 57 -1.41 -15.03 4.46
CA PRO A 57 -0.25 -15.91 4.59
C PRO A 57 1.08 -15.15 4.71
N LEU A 58 1.19 -13.93 4.16
CA LEU A 58 2.46 -13.24 3.98
C LEU A 58 2.43 -11.76 4.32
N SER A 59 1.26 -11.17 4.59
CA SER A 59 1.14 -9.78 4.96
C SER A 59 1.79 -9.51 6.31
N VAL A 60 2.45 -8.37 6.41
CA VAL A 60 3.08 -7.86 7.64
C VAL A 60 2.39 -6.56 8.03
N SER A 61 1.91 -6.49 9.28
CA SER A 61 1.27 -5.30 9.83
C SER A 61 2.21 -4.55 10.77
N GLY A 62 1.95 -3.26 10.92
CA GLY A 62 2.72 -2.38 11.80
C GLY A 62 2.26 -0.94 11.69
N PRO A 63 2.95 0.04 12.30
CA PRO A 63 2.58 1.45 12.19
C PRO A 63 2.58 1.87 10.72
N ALA A 64 1.59 2.69 10.36
CA ALA A 64 1.29 3.05 8.98
C ALA A 64 1.76 4.46 8.65
N ALA A 65 2.56 4.59 7.60
CA ALA A 65 3.02 5.89 7.10
C ALA A 65 1.86 6.80 6.64
N GLY A 66 0.82 6.22 6.03
CA GLY A 66 -0.35 6.97 5.57
C GLY A 66 -1.23 7.56 6.69
N LEU A 67 -0.97 7.20 7.95
CA LEU A 67 -1.68 7.74 9.11
C LEU A 67 -0.86 8.80 9.88
N THR A 68 0.40 9.02 9.56
CA THR A 68 1.31 9.90 10.34
C THR A 68 0.76 11.30 10.55
N THR A 69 0.27 11.95 9.50
CA THR A 69 -0.29 13.31 9.57
C THR A 69 -1.58 13.37 10.41
N ILE A 70 -2.44 12.36 10.30
CA ILE A 70 -3.67 12.25 11.11
C ILE A 70 -3.31 12.04 12.58
N VAL A 71 -2.33 11.18 12.86
CA VAL A 71 -1.86 10.88 14.20
C VAL A 71 -1.19 12.09 14.82
N LEU A 72 -0.30 12.77 14.09
CA LEU A 72 0.36 14.00 14.56
C LEU A 72 -0.65 15.08 14.92
N ALA A 73 -1.62 15.35 14.06
CA ALA A 73 -2.68 16.32 14.32
C ALA A 73 -3.51 15.92 15.55
N ALA A 74 -3.85 14.63 15.69
CA ALA A 74 -4.62 14.13 16.79
C ALA A 74 -3.85 14.21 18.13
N ILE A 75 -2.57 13.88 18.16
CA ILE A 75 -1.73 13.97 19.37
C ILE A 75 -1.58 15.45 19.78
N THR A 76 -1.37 16.35 18.80
CA THR A 76 -1.23 17.79 19.06
C THR A 76 -2.51 18.40 19.65
N ASP A 77 -3.70 17.96 19.17
CA ASP A 77 -4.99 18.52 19.61
C ASP A 77 -5.55 17.89 20.90
N LEU A 78 -5.29 16.59 21.11
CA LEU A 78 -5.89 15.81 22.21
C LEU A 78 -4.91 15.48 23.35
N GLY A 79 -3.61 15.48 23.06
CA GLY A 79 -2.60 14.82 23.89
C GLY A 79 -2.53 13.32 23.64
N TYR A 80 -1.39 12.71 24.01
CA TYR A 80 -1.11 11.32 23.64
C TYR A 80 -2.03 10.30 24.31
N GLU A 81 -2.34 10.47 25.60
CA GLU A 81 -3.19 9.55 26.38
C GLU A 81 -4.62 9.50 25.87
N ALA A 82 -5.21 10.68 25.52
CA ALA A 82 -6.54 10.75 24.92
C ALA A 82 -6.56 10.23 23.48
N PHE A 83 -5.49 10.45 22.70
CA PHE A 83 -5.32 9.85 21.38
C PHE A 83 -5.31 8.32 21.43
N LEU A 84 -4.71 7.70 22.45
CA LEU A 84 -4.73 6.23 22.61
C LEU A 84 -6.15 5.68 22.76
N VAL A 85 -7.06 6.42 23.39
CA VAL A 85 -8.49 6.06 23.44
C VAL A 85 -9.09 6.05 22.03
N ALA A 86 -8.74 7.03 21.19
CA ALA A 86 -9.19 7.04 19.81
C ALA A 86 -8.68 5.83 19.01
N VAL A 87 -7.45 5.37 19.26
CA VAL A 87 -6.90 4.13 18.63
C VAL A 87 -7.70 2.89 19.06
N ILE A 88 -8.01 2.79 20.36
CA ILE A 88 -8.85 1.69 20.89
C ILE A 88 -10.22 1.68 20.22
N LEU A 89 -10.89 2.83 20.18
CA LEU A 89 -12.21 2.97 19.57
C LEU A 89 -12.16 2.68 18.04
N ALA A 90 -11.10 3.12 17.36
CA ALA A 90 -10.87 2.76 15.96
C ALA A 90 -10.78 1.24 15.76
N GLY A 91 -10.09 0.55 16.67
CA GLY A 91 -10.04 -0.91 16.68
C GLY A 91 -11.42 -1.55 16.82
N VAL A 92 -12.25 -1.04 17.72
CA VAL A 92 -13.66 -1.49 17.89
C VAL A 92 -14.46 -1.28 16.60
N ILE A 93 -14.37 -0.08 16.00
CA ILE A 93 -15.06 0.23 14.74
C ILE A 93 -14.62 -0.73 13.62
N GLN A 94 -13.32 -1.05 13.50
CA GLN A 94 -12.82 -2.00 12.51
C GLN A 94 -13.33 -3.42 12.73
N ILE A 95 -13.44 -3.87 13.99
CA ILE A 95 -14.03 -5.17 14.33
C ILE A 95 -15.49 -5.21 13.86
N VAL A 96 -16.28 -4.17 14.18
CA VAL A 96 -17.67 -4.04 13.75
C VAL A 96 -17.77 -4.03 12.23
N ALA A 97 -16.94 -3.24 11.53
CA ALA A 97 -16.88 -3.20 10.07
C ALA A 97 -16.58 -4.59 9.48
N GLY A 98 -15.67 -5.37 10.09
CA GLY A 98 -15.39 -6.74 9.71
C GLY A 98 -16.57 -7.70 9.89
N PHE A 99 -17.44 -7.50 10.90
CA PHE A 99 -18.68 -8.26 11.06
C PHE A 99 -19.76 -7.82 10.06
N LEU A 100 -19.85 -6.52 9.76
CA LEU A 100 -20.76 -5.96 8.74
C LEU A 100 -20.30 -6.28 7.29
N ARG A 101 -19.23 -7.05 7.12
CA ARG A 101 -18.66 -7.46 5.83
C ARG A 101 -18.14 -6.29 4.97
N ALA A 102 -17.73 -5.19 5.58
CA ALA A 102 -17.16 -4.03 4.88
C ALA A 102 -15.86 -4.35 4.11
N GLY A 103 -15.19 -5.46 4.40
CA GLY A 103 -14.03 -5.93 3.63
C GLY A 103 -14.32 -6.18 2.15
N ALA A 104 -15.60 -6.36 1.76
CA ALA A 104 -15.98 -6.48 0.35
C ALA A 104 -15.53 -5.29 -0.51
N ILE A 105 -15.36 -4.10 0.08
CA ILE A 105 -14.84 -2.91 -0.60
C ILE A 105 -13.48 -3.17 -1.25
N GLY A 106 -12.63 -4.00 -0.64
CA GLY A 106 -11.32 -4.36 -1.19
C GLY A 106 -11.37 -5.03 -2.56
N HIS A 107 -12.44 -5.75 -2.88
CA HIS A 107 -12.59 -6.43 -4.17
C HIS A 107 -12.91 -5.49 -5.35
N PHE A 108 -13.27 -4.25 -5.08
CA PHE A 108 -13.60 -3.26 -6.11
C PHE A 108 -12.37 -2.48 -6.65
N PHE A 109 -11.18 -2.75 -6.14
CA PHE A 109 -9.97 -2.09 -6.62
C PHE A 109 -9.51 -2.67 -7.95
N PRO A 110 -9.41 -1.84 -9.03
CA PRO A 110 -8.93 -2.30 -10.33
C PRO A 110 -7.48 -2.81 -10.27
N ALA A 111 -7.18 -3.90 -10.98
CA ALA A 111 -5.85 -4.49 -10.98
C ALA A 111 -4.75 -3.53 -11.48
N SER A 112 -5.09 -2.64 -12.43
CA SER A 112 -4.19 -1.59 -12.92
C SER A 112 -3.80 -0.60 -11.83
N VAL A 113 -4.77 -0.19 -10.98
CA VAL A 113 -4.54 0.71 -9.84
C VAL A 113 -3.65 0.04 -8.80
N LEU A 114 -3.91 -1.22 -8.44
CA LEU A 114 -3.08 -1.97 -7.47
C LEU A 114 -1.63 -2.15 -7.97
N LYS A 115 -1.44 -2.45 -9.25
CA LYS A 115 -0.09 -2.53 -9.85
C LYS A 115 0.58 -1.16 -9.90
N GLY A 116 -0.18 -0.10 -10.19
CA GLY A 116 0.28 1.29 -10.14
C GLY A 116 0.74 1.67 -8.73
N MET A 117 -0.04 1.31 -7.71
CA MET A 117 0.31 1.52 -6.31
C MET A 117 1.63 0.83 -5.93
N LEU A 118 1.80 -0.44 -6.28
CA LEU A 118 3.05 -1.17 -6.01
C LEU A 118 4.26 -0.52 -6.70
N ALA A 119 4.11 -0.11 -7.96
CA ALA A 119 5.17 0.56 -8.70
C ALA A 119 5.51 1.94 -8.11
N ALA A 120 4.50 2.73 -7.72
CA ALA A 120 4.67 4.02 -7.05
C ALA A 120 5.42 3.89 -5.73
N ILE A 121 5.02 2.93 -4.88
CA ILE A 121 5.73 2.64 -3.63
C ILE A 121 7.18 2.28 -3.90
N GLY A 122 7.45 1.50 -4.96
CA GLY A 122 8.83 1.20 -5.37
C GLY A 122 9.63 2.45 -5.73
N ILE A 123 9.04 3.40 -6.46
CA ILE A 123 9.67 4.68 -6.82
C ILE A 123 9.92 5.53 -5.57
N ILE A 124 8.91 5.68 -4.70
CA ILE A 124 9.03 6.44 -3.46
C ILE A 124 10.15 5.88 -2.57
N LEU A 125 10.21 4.54 -2.41
CA LEU A 125 11.30 3.91 -1.66
C LEU A 125 12.67 4.24 -2.24
N ILE A 126 12.81 4.25 -3.57
CA ILE A 126 14.08 4.64 -4.20
C ILE A 126 14.41 6.10 -3.89
N LEU A 127 13.47 7.02 -4.14
CA LEU A 127 13.69 8.46 -3.98
C LEU A 127 14.00 8.84 -2.53
N LYS A 128 13.21 8.33 -1.59
CA LYS A 128 13.34 8.63 -0.16
C LYS A 128 14.55 7.95 0.52
N GLN A 129 15.12 6.94 -0.10
CA GLN A 129 16.34 6.31 0.44
C GLN A 129 17.63 6.91 -0.11
N ILE A 130 17.59 7.77 -1.13
CA ILE A 130 18.79 8.45 -1.64
C ILE A 130 19.41 9.39 -0.58
N PRO A 131 18.65 10.26 0.13
CA PRO A 131 19.21 11.09 1.20
C PRO A 131 19.89 10.24 2.28
N HIS A 132 19.21 9.23 2.82
CA HIS A 132 19.79 8.32 3.83
C HIS A 132 21.02 7.57 3.32
N ALA A 133 21.05 7.19 2.04
CA ALA A 133 22.17 6.49 1.43
C ALA A 133 23.44 7.38 1.36
N VAL A 134 23.28 8.68 1.25
CA VAL A 134 24.40 9.64 1.22
C VAL A 134 24.70 10.25 2.60
N GLY A 135 23.91 9.90 3.62
CA GLY A 135 24.09 10.33 5.00
C GLY A 135 23.45 11.68 5.32
N TYR A 136 22.38 12.02 4.62
CA TYR A 136 21.49 13.13 4.95
C TYR A 136 20.24 12.56 5.62
N ASP A 137 20.20 12.59 6.96
CA ASP A 137 19.18 11.96 7.79
C ASP A 137 18.38 13.02 8.59
N VAL A 138 18.02 14.12 7.95
CA VAL A 138 17.19 15.18 8.55
C VAL A 138 15.75 14.71 8.65
N ASP A 139 15.26 14.06 7.60
CA ASP A 139 13.96 13.40 7.59
C ASP A 139 14.03 12.02 8.23
N PHE A 140 12.91 11.62 8.82
CA PHE A 140 12.81 10.31 9.44
C PHE A 140 12.50 9.21 8.42
N GLU A 141 13.01 8.04 8.68
CA GLU A 141 12.68 6.85 7.92
C GLU A 141 11.17 6.57 7.93
N GLY A 142 10.59 6.39 6.75
CA GLY A 142 9.17 5.99 6.60
C GLY A 142 8.23 7.10 6.12
N ASP A 143 8.70 8.33 5.91
CA ASP A 143 7.91 9.33 5.21
C ASP A 143 7.76 8.94 3.74
N GLN A 144 6.51 8.71 3.33
CA GLN A 144 6.16 8.33 1.95
C GLN A 144 5.40 9.46 1.21
N SER A 145 5.25 10.61 1.84
CA SER A 145 4.56 11.77 1.25
C SER A 145 5.51 12.56 0.36
N PHE A 146 4.98 13.13 -0.71
CA PHE A 146 5.75 14.03 -1.57
C PHE A 146 6.02 15.36 -0.85
N PHE A 147 5.00 15.94 -0.22
CA PHE A 147 5.12 17.12 0.63
C PHE A 147 5.34 16.70 2.07
N GLN A 148 6.40 17.21 2.68
CA GLN A 148 6.83 16.89 4.04
C GLN A 148 6.30 17.91 5.05
N ASN A 149 6.31 17.54 6.33
CA ASN A 149 5.80 18.39 7.41
C ASN A 149 6.70 19.62 7.70
N ASP A 150 7.95 19.58 7.28
CA ASP A 150 8.94 20.66 7.40
C ASP A 150 8.79 21.73 6.31
N GLY A 151 7.85 21.56 5.37
CA GLY A 151 7.60 22.45 4.24
C GLY A 151 8.44 22.15 3.00
N GLN A 152 9.26 21.12 3.04
CA GLN A 152 10.02 20.63 1.89
C GLN A 152 9.19 19.64 1.04
N ASN A 153 9.78 19.19 -0.05
CA ASN A 153 9.25 18.10 -0.86
C ASN A 153 10.37 17.13 -1.25
N THR A 154 10.02 15.94 -1.67
CA THR A 154 10.98 14.89 -2.02
C THR A 154 12.05 15.32 -3.01
N LEU A 155 11.78 16.27 -3.92
CA LEU A 155 12.78 16.75 -4.88
C LEU A 155 13.70 17.79 -4.27
N SER A 156 13.20 18.72 -3.42
CA SER A 156 14.04 19.69 -2.70
C SER A 156 14.98 19.00 -1.72
N GLU A 157 14.49 17.98 -1.00
CA GLU A 157 15.30 17.14 -0.12
C GLU A 157 16.46 16.44 -0.87
N LEU A 158 16.19 15.91 -2.07
CA LEU A 158 17.22 15.31 -2.93
C LEU A 158 18.29 16.32 -3.35
N MET A 159 17.92 17.58 -3.61
CA MET A 159 18.88 18.64 -3.95
C MET A 159 19.72 19.02 -2.74
N GLU A 160 19.10 19.16 -1.58
CA GLU A 160 19.79 19.53 -0.34
C GLU A 160 20.75 18.44 0.15
N ALA A 161 20.38 17.16 -0.02
CA ALA A 161 21.25 16.04 0.31
C ALA A 161 22.62 16.05 -0.39
N TRP A 162 22.74 16.71 -1.56
CA TRP A 162 24.02 16.86 -2.24
C TRP A 162 25.00 17.80 -1.53
N GLU A 163 24.53 18.68 -0.64
CA GLU A 163 25.36 19.60 0.12
C GLU A 163 25.93 18.97 1.40
N TYR A 164 25.34 17.85 1.86
CA TYR A 164 25.64 17.20 3.15
C TYR A 164 26.12 15.74 2.98
N LEU A 165 27.00 15.51 2.00
CA LEU A 165 27.48 14.14 1.71
C LEU A 165 28.39 13.62 2.82
N THR A 166 28.05 12.47 3.41
CA THR A 166 28.86 11.73 4.35
C THR A 166 29.57 10.56 3.63
N PRO A 167 30.88 10.63 3.39
CA PRO A 167 31.59 9.62 2.58
C PRO A 167 31.42 8.19 3.09
N GLY A 168 31.42 8.00 4.42
CA GLY A 168 31.22 6.67 5.03
C GLY A 168 29.85 6.11 4.77
N ALA A 169 28.79 6.95 4.83
CA ALA A 169 27.43 6.52 4.52
C ALA A 169 27.30 6.04 3.06
N ILE A 170 27.90 6.77 2.12
CA ILE A 170 27.93 6.41 0.70
C ILE A 170 28.61 5.04 0.51
N VAL A 171 29.76 4.82 1.14
CA VAL A 171 30.49 3.54 1.05
C VAL A 171 29.64 2.39 1.60
N VAL A 172 28.99 2.57 2.75
CA VAL A 172 28.15 1.56 3.38
C VAL A 172 26.90 1.27 2.57
N SER A 173 26.24 2.29 2.01
CA SER A 173 25.05 2.10 1.16
C SER A 173 25.39 1.37 -0.14
N ILE A 174 26.48 1.74 -0.83
CA ILE A 174 26.95 1.05 -2.03
C ILE A 174 27.31 -0.41 -1.71
N PHE A 175 28.05 -0.63 -0.61
CA PHE A 175 28.36 -1.99 -0.14
C PHE A 175 27.07 -2.81 0.06
N SER A 176 26.06 -2.24 0.72
CA SER A 176 24.77 -2.91 0.97
C SER A 176 24.06 -3.27 -0.32
N VAL A 177 23.99 -2.35 -1.29
CA VAL A 177 23.39 -2.60 -2.63
C VAL A 177 24.14 -3.69 -3.38
N ILE A 178 25.48 -3.69 -3.36
CA ILE A 178 26.33 -4.71 -3.97
C ILE A 178 26.05 -6.08 -3.33
N VAL A 179 26.07 -6.15 -1.99
CA VAL A 179 25.79 -7.39 -1.28
C VAL A 179 24.39 -7.92 -1.62
N MET A 180 23.37 -7.07 -1.56
CA MET A 180 21.99 -7.45 -1.88
C MET A 180 21.84 -7.98 -3.30
N THR A 181 22.53 -7.38 -4.28
CA THR A 181 22.44 -7.74 -5.71
C THR A 181 23.23 -9.00 -6.02
N LEU A 182 24.48 -9.09 -5.54
CA LEU A 182 25.33 -10.25 -5.76
C LEU A 182 24.76 -11.50 -5.07
N TRP A 183 24.25 -11.36 -3.82
CA TRP A 183 23.67 -12.47 -3.08
C TRP A 183 22.45 -13.07 -3.78
N ALA A 184 21.67 -12.24 -4.49
CA ALA A 184 20.53 -12.69 -5.28
C ALA A 184 20.90 -13.37 -6.59
N SER A 185 22.19 -13.37 -6.99
CA SER A 185 22.64 -13.96 -8.26
C SER A 185 22.47 -15.48 -8.26
N ASN A 186 22.05 -16.03 -9.42
CA ASN A 186 21.87 -17.47 -9.59
C ASN A 186 23.15 -18.28 -9.31
N SER A 187 24.31 -17.67 -9.54
CA SER A 187 25.61 -18.32 -9.32
C SER A 187 25.89 -18.56 -7.83
N LEU A 188 25.64 -17.57 -6.98
CA LEU A 188 25.86 -17.68 -5.54
C LEU A 188 24.75 -18.48 -4.84
N GLN A 189 23.51 -18.40 -5.29
CA GLN A 189 22.40 -19.17 -4.74
C GLN A 189 22.54 -20.71 -4.90
N ARG A 190 23.51 -21.19 -5.67
CA ARG A 190 23.87 -22.63 -5.76
C ARG A 190 24.48 -23.15 -4.46
N TYR A 191 25.19 -22.31 -3.70
CA TYR A 191 25.84 -22.68 -2.44
C TYR A 191 24.86 -22.55 -1.28
N ALA A 192 24.86 -23.55 -0.38
CA ALA A 192 23.95 -23.60 0.77
C ALA A 192 24.07 -22.37 1.69
N PHE A 193 25.28 -21.84 1.88
CA PHE A 193 25.56 -20.66 2.67
C PHE A 193 24.72 -19.45 2.20
N PHE A 194 24.83 -19.07 0.92
CA PHE A 194 24.12 -17.94 0.35
C PHE A 194 22.60 -18.13 0.31
N ARG A 195 22.15 -19.38 0.23
CA ARG A 195 20.73 -19.71 0.26
C ARG A 195 20.15 -19.63 1.68
N THR A 196 20.96 -19.89 2.71
CA THR A 196 20.52 -19.96 4.11
C THR A 196 20.55 -18.59 4.80
N ILE A 197 21.61 -17.80 4.60
CA ILE A 197 21.80 -16.51 5.26
C ILE A 197 21.11 -15.40 4.48
N PRO A 198 20.31 -14.53 5.12
CA PRO A 198 19.69 -13.36 4.48
C PRO A 198 20.76 -12.36 4.00
N SER A 199 20.64 -11.88 2.76
CA SER A 199 21.53 -10.83 2.24
C SER A 199 21.46 -9.54 3.07
N ALA A 200 20.27 -9.17 3.53
CA ALA A 200 20.07 -7.99 4.38
C ALA A 200 20.84 -8.07 5.70
N LEU A 201 20.94 -9.25 6.31
CA LEU A 201 21.73 -9.43 7.53
C LEU A 201 23.23 -9.19 7.26
N ILE A 202 23.76 -9.69 6.15
CA ILE A 202 25.15 -9.46 5.76
C ILE A 202 25.40 -7.99 5.43
N ALA A 203 24.46 -7.32 4.77
CA ALA A 203 24.56 -5.89 4.48
C ALA A 203 24.65 -5.07 5.78
N VAL A 204 23.78 -5.36 6.76
CA VAL A 204 23.77 -4.67 8.06
C VAL A 204 25.05 -4.98 8.87
N VAL A 205 25.40 -6.25 9.05
CA VAL A 205 26.61 -6.64 9.81
C VAL A 205 27.87 -6.06 9.14
N GLY A 206 27.93 -6.13 7.81
CA GLY A 206 29.05 -5.53 7.06
C GLY A 206 29.11 -4.02 7.20
N GLY A 207 27.93 -3.31 7.21
CA GLY A 207 27.86 -1.87 7.46
C GLY A 207 28.38 -1.49 8.86
N VAL A 208 28.01 -2.25 9.89
CA VAL A 208 28.52 -2.06 11.26
C VAL A 208 30.04 -2.27 11.31
N LEU A 209 30.53 -3.35 10.69
CA LEU A 209 31.97 -3.64 10.64
C LEU A 209 32.75 -2.56 9.88
N LEU A 210 32.21 -2.07 8.76
CA LEU A 210 32.81 -0.96 8.02
C LEU A 210 32.89 0.31 8.85
N ASN A 211 31.80 0.70 9.54
CA ASN A 211 31.83 1.87 10.40
C ASN A 211 32.82 1.69 11.58
N THR A 212 32.89 0.50 12.16
CA THR A 212 33.91 0.19 13.17
C THR A 212 35.32 0.33 12.63
N LEU A 213 35.57 -0.13 11.39
CA LEU A 213 36.85 0.05 10.71
C LEU A 213 37.17 1.53 10.47
N PHE A 214 36.17 2.33 10.08
CA PHE A 214 36.34 3.77 9.86
C PHE A 214 36.74 4.49 11.15
N VAL A 215 36.10 4.16 12.27
CA VAL A 215 36.49 4.73 13.58
C VAL A 215 37.96 4.50 13.91
N HIS A 216 38.56 3.34 13.52
CA HIS A 216 39.92 2.98 13.88
C HIS A 216 40.96 3.39 12.83
N ALA A 217 40.63 3.39 11.55
CA ALA A 217 41.58 3.52 10.46
C ALA A 217 41.33 4.71 9.51
N PHE A 218 40.09 5.20 9.44
CA PHE A 218 39.67 6.22 8.44
C PHE A 218 38.73 7.24 9.07
N PRO A 219 39.23 8.19 9.90
CA PRO A 219 38.39 9.14 10.64
C PRO A 219 37.43 9.97 9.76
N ASP A 220 37.83 10.30 8.53
CA ASP A 220 37.03 11.10 7.59
C ASP A 220 35.78 10.34 7.07
N PHE A 221 35.74 9.04 7.26
CA PHE A 221 34.62 8.18 6.86
C PHE A 221 33.72 7.76 8.02
N VAL A 222 33.97 8.22 9.23
CA VAL A 222 33.17 7.85 10.42
C VAL A 222 31.73 8.29 10.28
N ILE A 223 30.82 7.34 10.42
CA ILE A 223 29.38 7.60 10.50
C ILE A 223 29.04 7.90 11.96
N THR A 224 28.60 9.14 12.22
CA THR A 224 28.27 9.62 13.58
C THR A 224 26.94 9.08 14.09
N GLU A 225 26.71 9.20 15.40
CA GLU A 225 25.48 8.67 16.07
C GLU A 225 24.18 9.19 15.44
N LYS A 226 24.18 10.39 14.84
CA LYS A 226 23.00 10.95 14.15
C LYS A 226 22.54 10.13 12.95
N HIS A 227 23.44 9.35 12.37
CA HIS A 227 23.22 8.53 11.17
C HIS A 227 23.11 7.03 11.51
N LEU A 228 22.92 6.72 12.80
CA LEU A 228 22.70 5.37 13.30
C LEU A 228 21.25 5.20 13.79
N VAL A 229 20.83 3.95 13.88
CA VAL A 229 19.48 3.63 14.39
C VAL A 229 19.37 4.03 15.86
N ASN A 230 18.41 4.87 16.20
CA ASN A 230 18.17 5.34 17.55
C ASN A 230 17.09 4.50 18.24
N VAL A 231 17.46 3.57 19.12
CA VAL A 231 16.55 2.73 19.89
C VAL A 231 16.61 3.15 21.38
N PRO A 232 15.46 3.50 22.01
CA PRO A 232 15.43 3.79 23.44
C PRO A 232 15.94 2.61 24.27
N THR A 233 16.75 2.89 25.31
CA THR A 233 17.33 1.87 26.17
C THR A 233 16.69 1.84 27.56
N LEU A 234 16.63 0.65 28.19
CA LEU A 234 16.12 0.47 29.55
C LEU A 234 16.90 1.29 30.62
N LYS A 235 18.16 1.67 30.30
CA LYS A 235 18.97 2.48 31.24
C LYS A 235 18.53 3.95 31.26
N GLU A 236 18.04 4.46 30.12
CA GLU A 236 17.55 5.83 29.97
C GLU A 236 16.18 5.99 30.64
N GLU A 237 15.33 4.98 30.54
CA GLU A 237 13.95 5.01 31.03
C GLU A 237 13.79 4.47 32.46
N GLY A 238 14.81 3.77 32.99
CA GLY A 238 14.86 3.24 34.38
C GLY A 238 13.94 2.04 34.64
N SER A 239 12.89 1.81 33.85
CA SER A 239 11.96 0.68 34.03
C SER A 239 11.35 0.28 32.68
N ILE A 240 11.05 -1.00 32.50
CA ILE A 240 10.28 -1.49 31.34
C ILE A 240 8.89 -0.84 31.28
N LEU A 241 8.27 -0.53 32.41
CA LEU A 241 6.95 0.08 32.45
C LEU A 241 6.93 1.52 31.92
N ALA A 242 8.07 2.23 31.95
CA ALA A 242 8.19 3.57 31.41
C ALA A 242 8.04 3.62 29.86
N PHE A 243 8.21 2.49 29.17
CA PHE A 243 7.95 2.40 27.73
C PHE A 243 6.47 2.34 27.36
N PHE A 244 5.59 2.09 28.34
CA PHE A 244 4.16 1.96 28.11
C PHE A 244 3.44 3.22 28.57
N THR A 245 2.66 3.81 27.68
CA THR A 245 1.72 4.88 28.01
C THR A 245 0.31 4.30 28.00
N PHE A 246 -0.47 4.60 29.03
CA PHE A 246 -1.82 4.08 29.16
C PHE A 246 -2.85 5.12 28.72
N PRO A 247 -3.98 4.68 28.12
CA PRO A 247 -5.04 5.59 27.65
C PRO A 247 -5.78 6.24 28.81
N ASP A 248 -6.14 7.52 28.64
CA ASP A 248 -7.05 8.24 29.55
C ASP A 248 -8.52 7.98 29.15
N PHE A 249 -9.12 6.96 29.74
CA PHE A 249 -10.52 6.59 29.44
C PHE A 249 -11.55 7.63 29.86
N SER A 250 -11.20 8.68 30.62
CA SER A 250 -12.12 9.78 30.91
C SER A 250 -12.55 10.52 29.64
N GLN A 251 -11.74 10.44 28.57
CA GLN A 251 -11.96 11.09 27.28
C GLN A 251 -12.83 10.28 26.29
N ILE A 252 -13.36 9.11 26.69
CA ILE A 252 -14.08 8.21 25.78
C ILE A 252 -15.31 8.82 25.12
N LEU A 253 -15.98 9.78 25.79
CA LEU A 253 -17.14 10.52 25.28
C LEU A 253 -16.75 11.87 24.66
N ASN A 254 -15.48 12.23 24.60
CA ASN A 254 -15.04 13.45 23.97
C ASN A 254 -15.30 13.38 22.46
N GLN A 255 -16.07 14.35 21.93
CA GLN A 255 -16.45 14.39 20.53
C GLN A 255 -15.25 14.38 19.58
N LYS A 256 -14.15 15.06 19.92
CA LYS A 256 -12.93 15.06 19.11
C LYS A 256 -12.29 13.66 19.05
N VAL A 257 -12.26 12.96 20.19
CA VAL A 257 -11.75 11.57 20.26
C VAL A 257 -12.57 10.65 19.37
N LEU A 258 -13.91 10.79 19.37
CA LEU A 258 -14.80 9.99 18.52
C LEU A 258 -14.57 10.27 17.02
N ILE A 259 -14.39 11.54 16.63
CA ILE A 259 -14.09 11.93 15.25
C ILE A 259 -12.75 11.34 14.79
N VAL A 260 -11.72 11.48 15.61
CA VAL A 260 -10.38 10.91 15.33
C VAL A 260 -10.46 9.38 15.22
N ALA A 261 -11.19 8.72 16.13
CA ALA A 261 -11.38 7.27 16.09
C ALA A 261 -12.03 6.80 14.79
N PHE A 262 -13.08 7.47 14.35
CA PHE A 262 -13.74 7.17 13.08
C PHE A 262 -12.80 7.40 11.88
N THR A 263 -12.06 8.52 11.89
CA THR A 263 -11.08 8.85 10.82
C THR A 263 -9.98 7.80 10.74
N ILE A 264 -9.37 7.43 11.88
CA ILE A 264 -8.36 6.37 11.93
C ILE A 264 -8.94 5.04 11.43
N ALA A 265 -10.13 4.66 11.92
CA ALA A 265 -10.77 3.40 11.51
C ALA A 265 -11.02 3.35 10.00
N ALA A 266 -11.53 4.43 9.41
CA ALA A 266 -11.81 4.51 7.98
C ALA A 266 -10.52 4.41 7.15
N VAL A 267 -9.53 5.26 7.45
CA VAL A 267 -8.28 5.32 6.69
C VAL A 267 -7.47 4.04 6.87
N ALA A 268 -7.32 3.54 8.10
CA ALA A 268 -6.59 2.31 8.39
C ALA A 268 -7.26 1.08 7.74
N SER A 269 -8.59 1.04 7.67
CA SER A 269 -9.31 -0.05 6.98
C SER A 269 -9.07 -0.02 5.48
N LEU A 270 -9.18 1.15 4.84
CA LEU A 270 -8.92 1.32 3.40
C LEU A 270 -7.47 0.96 3.07
N GLU A 271 -6.51 1.48 3.84
CA GLU A 271 -5.08 1.18 3.64
C GLU A 271 -4.80 -0.31 3.80
N THR A 272 -5.37 -0.95 4.83
CA THR A 272 -5.24 -2.40 5.03
C THR A 272 -5.80 -3.18 3.85
N LEU A 273 -7.01 -2.88 3.38
CA LEU A 273 -7.64 -3.60 2.27
C LEU A 273 -6.82 -3.47 0.98
N LEU A 274 -6.36 -2.26 0.66
CA LEU A 274 -5.48 -2.00 -0.48
C LEU A 274 -4.17 -2.80 -0.39
N ASN A 275 -3.53 -2.76 0.77
CA ASN A 275 -2.24 -3.39 0.99
C ASN A 275 -2.33 -4.93 0.99
N ILE A 276 -3.43 -5.50 1.47
CA ILE A 276 -3.71 -6.94 1.40
C ILE A 276 -3.92 -7.37 -0.05
N GLU A 277 -4.77 -6.68 -0.81
CA GLU A 277 -5.00 -6.97 -2.22
C GLU A 277 -3.69 -6.88 -3.03
N ALA A 278 -2.86 -5.87 -2.75
CA ALA A 278 -1.55 -5.72 -3.36
C ALA A 278 -0.60 -6.88 -2.98
N SER A 279 -0.58 -7.28 -1.71
CA SER A 279 0.25 -8.38 -1.22
C SER A 279 -0.17 -9.72 -1.81
N ASP A 280 -1.48 -9.99 -1.91
CA ASP A 280 -2.02 -11.20 -2.54
C ASP A 280 -1.66 -11.26 -4.04
N LYS A 281 -1.58 -10.10 -4.74
CA LYS A 281 -1.14 -10.04 -6.14
C LYS A 281 0.32 -10.48 -6.34
N ILE A 282 1.19 -10.20 -5.39
CA ILE A 282 2.61 -10.57 -5.45
C ILE A 282 2.94 -11.87 -4.71
N ASP A 283 1.96 -12.51 -4.03
CA ASP A 283 2.14 -13.84 -3.43
C ASP A 283 2.46 -14.86 -4.53
N PRO A 284 3.61 -15.58 -4.46
CA PRO A 284 3.98 -16.60 -5.43
C PRO A 284 2.94 -17.74 -5.54
N PHE A 285 2.19 -17.99 -4.49
CA PHE A 285 1.15 -19.02 -4.43
C PHE A 285 -0.25 -18.53 -4.79
N ARG A 286 -0.41 -17.22 -5.11
CA ARG A 286 -1.68 -16.60 -5.49
C ARG A 286 -2.83 -16.88 -4.50
N ARG A 287 -2.50 -16.92 -3.21
CA ARG A 287 -3.50 -17.13 -2.16
C ARG A 287 -4.29 -15.85 -1.92
N ILE A 288 -5.55 -16.00 -1.58
CA ILE A 288 -6.48 -14.88 -1.36
C ILE A 288 -6.77 -14.77 0.13
N THR A 289 -6.59 -13.59 0.67
CA THR A 289 -6.85 -13.27 2.07
C THR A 289 -8.34 -12.96 2.29
N PRO A 290 -9.01 -13.59 3.28
CA PRO A 290 -10.37 -13.22 3.64
C PRO A 290 -10.44 -11.83 4.29
N LEU A 291 -10.81 -10.79 3.52
CA LEU A 291 -10.72 -9.38 3.88
C LEU A 291 -11.52 -9.01 5.15
N ASN A 292 -12.71 -9.59 5.35
CA ASN A 292 -13.49 -9.35 6.57
C ASN A 292 -12.79 -9.90 7.84
N ARG A 293 -12.04 -11.00 7.71
CA ARG A 293 -11.25 -11.53 8.82
C ARG A 293 -10.04 -10.64 9.08
N GLU A 294 -9.45 -10.13 8.02
CA GLU A 294 -8.33 -9.19 8.14
C GLU A 294 -8.74 -7.94 8.90
N LEU A 295 -9.85 -7.28 8.56
CA LEU A 295 -10.37 -6.13 9.30
C LEU A 295 -10.56 -6.43 10.78
N LYS A 296 -11.11 -7.60 11.12
CA LYS A 296 -11.25 -8.01 12.53
C LYS A 296 -9.92 -8.20 13.23
N ALA A 297 -8.93 -8.81 12.55
CA ALA A 297 -7.59 -9.01 13.10
C ALA A 297 -6.88 -7.67 13.34
N GLN A 298 -6.96 -6.75 12.38
CA GLN A 298 -6.42 -5.40 12.51
C GLN A 298 -7.11 -4.61 13.65
N GLY A 299 -8.45 -4.73 13.76
CA GLY A 299 -9.21 -4.08 14.82
C GLY A 299 -8.81 -4.57 16.21
N VAL A 300 -8.65 -5.89 16.41
CA VAL A 300 -8.16 -6.43 17.69
C VAL A 300 -6.73 -5.95 17.97
N ALA A 301 -5.88 -5.91 16.96
CA ALA A 301 -4.51 -5.44 17.12
C ALA A 301 -4.45 -3.93 17.44
N ASN A 302 -5.29 -3.10 16.81
CA ASN A 302 -5.42 -1.68 17.13
C ASN A 302 -5.91 -1.45 18.57
N LEU A 303 -6.89 -2.25 19.01
CA LEU A 303 -7.36 -2.20 20.40
C LEU A 303 -6.22 -2.51 21.37
N ILE A 304 -5.44 -3.57 21.14
CA ILE A 304 -4.29 -3.93 21.99
C ILE A 304 -3.20 -2.86 21.90
N SER A 305 -2.86 -2.40 20.69
CA SER A 305 -1.86 -1.36 20.47
C SER A 305 -2.17 -0.09 21.26
N GLY A 306 -3.39 0.44 21.13
CA GLY A 306 -3.84 1.62 21.86
C GLY A 306 -3.88 1.41 23.39
N ALA A 307 -4.21 0.20 23.85
CA ALA A 307 -4.27 -0.11 25.28
C ALA A 307 -2.89 -0.11 25.98
N ILE A 308 -1.83 -0.35 25.23
CA ILE A 308 -0.45 -0.44 25.76
C ILE A 308 0.48 0.68 25.24
N GLY A 309 -0.08 1.75 24.67
CA GLY A 309 0.69 2.91 24.24
C GLY A 309 1.32 2.77 22.86
N GLY A 310 0.72 1.99 21.96
CA GLY A 310 1.15 1.90 20.56
C GLY A 310 0.33 2.79 19.63
N LEU A 311 0.87 3.01 18.42
CA LEU A 311 0.23 3.72 17.33
C LEU A 311 -0.85 2.87 16.64
N PRO A 312 -1.74 3.48 15.83
CA PRO A 312 -2.62 2.71 14.96
C PRO A 312 -1.81 1.94 13.92
N LEU A 313 -2.24 0.72 13.64
CA LEU A 313 -1.57 -0.19 12.72
C LEU A 313 -2.45 -0.55 11.53
N THR A 314 -1.77 -0.86 10.43
CA THR A 314 -2.37 -1.37 9.20
C THR A 314 -1.51 -2.50 8.64
N SER A 315 -1.99 -3.21 7.63
CA SER A 315 -1.11 -3.97 6.75
C SER A 315 -0.20 -3.02 5.98
N VAL A 316 1.10 -3.32 5.87
CA VAL A 316 2.10 -2.42 5.27
C VAL A 316 2.75 -3.08 4.04
N VAL A 317 2.58 -2.48 2.85
CA VAL A 317 3.09 -3.05 1.58
C VAL A 317 4.60 -3.22 1.59
N VAL A 318 5.35 -2.24 2.09
CA VAL A 318 6.83 -2.29 2.12
C VAL A 318 7.32 -3.53 2.85
N ARG A 319 6.81 -3.75 4.06
CA ARG A 319 7.17 -4.91 4.91
C ARG A 319 6.67 -6.22 4.31
N SER A 320 5.43 -6.25 3.80
CA SER A 320 4.84 -7.42 3.14
C SER A 320 5.64 -7.79 1.89
N SER A 321 6.03 -6.81 1.08
CA SER A 321 6.87 -7.02 -0.11
C SER A 321 8.26 -7.55 0.26
N ALA A 322 8.90 -6.99 1.29
CA ALA A 322 10.18 -7.48 1.80
C ALA A 322 10.07 -8.95 2.28
N ASN A 323 8.99 -9.29 3.00
CA ASN A 323 8.68 -10.64 3.45
C ASN A 323 8.57 -11.61 2.25
N ILE A 324 7.73 -11.28 1.28
CA ILE A 324 7.47 -12.10 0.09
C ILE A 324 8.76 -12.25 -0.76
N GLN A 325 9.46 -11.16 -1.02
CA GLN A 325 10.68 -11.15 -1.83
C GLN A 325 11.85 -11.91 -1.18
N SER A 326 11.85 -11.98 0.16
CA SER A 326 12.85 -12.75 0.93
C SER A 326 12.53 -14.24 0.96
N GLY A 327 11.39 -14.66 0.40
CA GLY A 327 11.02 -16.05 0.22
C GLY A 327 10.12 -16.63 1.29
N ALA A 328 9.41 -15.80 2.06
CA ALA A 328 8.41 -16.25 3.02
C ALA A 328 7.37 -17.18 2.38
N ARG A 329 6.91 -18.14 3.15
CA ARG A 329 5.95 -19.16 2.68
C ARG A 329 4.67 -19.16 3.51
N THR A 330 4.78 -18.86 4.80
CA THR A 330 3.66 -18.91 5.74
C THR A 330 3.65 -17.69 6.66
N LYS A 331 2.58 -17.52 7.41
CA LYS A 331 2.45 -16.47 8.43
C LYS A 331 3.44 -16.62 9.59
N ALA A 332 4.16 -17.74 9.69
CA ALA A 332 5.20 -17.91 10.68
C ALA A 332 6.30 -16.86 10.52
N SER A 333 6.59 -16.39 9.30
CA SER A 333 7.54 -15.29 9.06
C SER A 333 7.13 -14.01 9.78
N THR A 334 5.85 -13.63 9.71
CA THR A 334 5.31 -12.42 10.35
C THR A 334 5.33 -12.54 11.87
N ILE A 335 4.91 -13.69 12.43
CA ILE A 335 4.94 -13.92 13.87
C ILE A 335 6.37 -13.93 14.40
N THR A 336 7.27 -14.63 13.70
CA THR A 336 8.70 -14.70 14.08
C THR A 336 9.36 -13.32 14.00
N HIS A 337 9.02 -12.49 12.99
CA HIS A 337 9.47 -11.11 12.91
C HIS A 337 9.06 -10.31 14.16
N GLY A 338 7.79 -10.38 14.57
CA GLY A 338 7.31 -9.69 15.77
C GLY A 338 8.01 -10.16 17.04
N LEU A 339 8.31 -11.47 17.15
CA LEU A 339 9.09 -12.02 18.26
C LEU A 339 10.56 -11.56 18.24
N ILE A 340 11.21 -11.53 17.07
CA ILE A 340 12.56 -11.00 16.92
C ILE A 340 12.60 -9.53 17.32
N LEU A 341 11.61 -8.72 16.88
CA LEU A 341 11.52 -7.30 17.24
C LEU A 341 11.39 -7.12 18.76
N LEU A 342 10.51 -7.88 19.40
CA LEU A 342 10.35 -7.86 20.86
C LEU A 342 11.64 -8.23 21.59
N LEU A 343 12.24 -9.36 21.24
CA LEU A 343 13.42 -9.87 21.91
C LEU A 343 14.66 -8.98 21.66
N SER A 344 14.83 -8.47 20.45
CA SER A 344 16.01 -7.65 20.11
C SER A 344 16.02 -6.32 20.84
N VAL A 345 14.87 -5.66 20.98
CA VAL A 345 14.78 -4.38 21.70
C VAL A 345 15.01 -4.57 23.21
N ILE A 346 14.61 -5.71 23.78
CA ILE A 346 14.85 -6.01 25.19
C ILE A 346 16.29 -6.45 25.45
N LEU A 347 16.84 -7.35 24.61
CA LEU A 347 18.09 -8.04 24.89
C LEU A 347 19.32 -7.34 24.32
N ILE A 348 19.20 -6.71 23.14
CA ILE A 348 20.35 -6.19 22.39
C ILE A 348 20.17 -4.75 21.85
N PRO A 349 19.53 -3.81 22.57
CA PRO A 349 19.28 -2.46 22.05
C PRO A 349 20.58 -1.74 21.65
N ARG A 350 21.66 -1.91 22.41
CA ARG A 350 22.97 -1.33 22.09
C ARG A 350 23.57 -1.82 20.78
N ILE A 351 23.31 -3.08 20.41
CA ILE A 351 23.79 -3.62 19.11
C ILE A 351 22.96 -3.00 17.99
N LEU A 352 21.67 -2.79 18.20
CA LEU A 352 20.80 -2.16 17.21
C LEU A 352 21.19 -0.69 16.96
N GLN A 353 21.66 0.01 17.99
CA GLN A 353 22.16 1.40 17.87
C GLN A 353 23.46 1.52 17.05
N LEU A 354 24.17 0.42 16.77
CA LEU A 354 25.35 0.43 15.90
C LEU A 354 25.00 0.37 14.40
N ILE A 355 23.75 0.12 14.04
CA ILE A 355 23.34 -0.08 12.66
C ILE A 355 23.30 1.25 11.93
N PRO A 356 24.08 1.44 10.84
CA PRO A 356 24.01 2.65 10.01
C PRO A 356 22.70 2.70 9.24
N LEU A 357 22.01 3.86 9.23
CA LEU A 357 20.80 4.09 8.42
C LEU A 357 21.09 3.89 6.92
N SER A 358 22.27 4.26 6.46
CA SER A 358 22.74 4.04 5.09
C SER A 358 22.78 2.54 4.67
N ALA A 359 23.03 1.62 5.63
CA ALA A 359 22.95 0.18 5.33
C ALA A 359 21.51 -0.26 5.07
N LEU A 360 20.55 0.27 5.84
CA LEU A 360 19.12 0.00 5.68
C LEU A 360 18.58 0.66 4.41
N ALA A 361 19.05 1.88 4.09
CA ALA A 361 18.74 2.57 2.84
C ALA A 361 19.11 1.72 1.61
N GLY A 362 20.29 1.10 1.60
CA GLY A 362 20.68 0.19 0.53
C GLY A 362 19.75 -1.03 0.39
N ILE A 363 19.25 -1.59 1.49
CA ILE A 363 18.30 -2.70 1.50
C ILE A 363 16.94 -2.25 0.90
N LEU A 364 16.44 -1.10 1.35
CA LEU A 364 15.15 -0.57 0.89
C LEU A 364 15.20 -0.12 -0.57
N PHE A 365 16.34 0.45 -1.01
CA PHE A 365 16.56 0.80 -2.41
C PHE A 365 16.42 -0.42 -3.34
N VAL A 366 17.06 -1.54 -3.01
CA VAL A 366 16.94 -2.80 -3.79
C VAL A 366 15.51 -3.35 -3.73
N THR A 367 14.83 -3.22 -2.59
CA THR A 367 13.43 -3.64 -2.44
C THR A 367 12.51 -2.78 -3.33
N GLY A 368 12.69 -1.46 -3.32
CA GLY A 368 11.96 -0.53 -4.18
C GLY A 368 12.14 -0.85 -5.66
N PHE A 369 13.39 -1.09 -6.09
CA PHE A 369 13.67 -1.47 -7.49
C PHE A 369 12.94 -2.74 -7.91
N LYS A 370 12.81 -3.72 -7.03
CA LYS A 370 12.06 -4.96 -7.32
C LYS A 370 10.56 -4.73 -7.48
N LEU A 371 9.98 -3.69 -6.85
CA LEU A 371 8.56 -3.34 -6.96
C LEU A 371 8.25 -2.54 -8.24
N THR A 372 9.19 -1.73 -8.73
CA THR A 372 9.00 -0.87 -9.91
C THR A 372 9.78 -1.35 -11.15
N LYS A 373 9.92 -2.68 -11.33
CA LYS A 373 10.64 -3.25 -12.48
C LYS A 373 10.05 -2.76 -13.81
N PRO A 374 10.90 -2.41 -14.82
CA PRO A 374 10.45 -1.99 -16.15
C PRO A 374 9.50 -2.99 -16.84
N ALA A 375 9.58 -4.26 -16.47
CA ALA A 375 8.69 -5.30 -17.00
C ALA A 375 7.20 -5.03 -16.69
N ILE A 376 6.88 -4.43 -15.53
CA ILE A 376 5.50 -4.10 -15.13
C ILE A 376 4.92 -3.03 -16.07
N TYR A 377 5.69 -2.00 -16.37
CA TYR A 377 5.27 -0.92 -17.30
C TYR A 377 5.03 -1.47 -18.71
N LYS A 378 5.93 -2.34 -19.19
CA LYS A 378 5.78 -2.99 -20.50
C LYS A 378 4.55 -3.91 -20.56
N GLU A 379 4.29 -4.66 -19.49
CA GLU A 379 3.09 -5.50 -19.36
C GLU A 379 1.82 -4.66 -19.42
N MET A 380 1.74 -3.58 -18.63
CA MET A 380 0.58 -2.72 -18.58
C MET A 380 0.30 -2.02 -19.92
N TYR A 381 1.37 -1.58 -20.61
CA TYR A 381 1.25 -1.00 -21.95
C TYR A 381 0.70 -2.00 -22.98
N LYS A 382 1.17 -3.27 -22.92
CA LYS A 382 0.68 -4.35 -23.79
C LYS A 382 -0.81 -4.70 -23.54
N ASN A 383 -1.29 -4.52 -22.32
CA ASN A 383 -2.68 -4.77 -21.95
C ASN A 383 -3.66 -3.67 -22.47
N GLY A 384 -3.13 -2.68 -23.20
CA GLY A 384 -3.91 -1.61 -23.81
C GLY A 384 -4.10 -0.36 -22.95
N TRP A 385 -4.51 0.72 -23.60
CA TRP A 385 -4.64 2.05 -22.98
C TRP A 385 -5.62 2.09 -21.80
N SER A 386 -6.66 1.26 -21.81
CA SER A 386 -7.63 1.15 -20.72
C SER A 386 -7.04 0.62 -19.40
N GLN A 387 -5.91 -0.09 -19.46
CA GLN A 387 -5.17 -0.55 -18.30
C GLN A 387 -3.95 0.33 -18.02
N PHE A 388 -3.29 0.81 -19.07
CA PHE A 388 -2.06 1.59 -18.95
C PHE A 388 -2.29 2.99 -18.36
N LEU A 389 -3.34 3.72 -18.82
CA LEU A 389 -3.60 5.07 -18.31
C LEU A 389 -3.99 5.10 -16.82
N PRO A 390 -4.91 4.25 -16.32
CA PRO A 390 -5.15 4.17 -14.88
C PRO A 390 -3.89 3.80 -14.09
N PHE A 391 -3.07 2.88 -14.60
CA PHE A 391 -1.81 2.48 -13.98
C PHE A 391 -0.86 3.69 -13.86
N ILE A 392 -0.56 4.40 -14.95
CA ILE A 392 0.35 5.55 -14.94
C ILE A 392 -0.22 6.71 -14.11
N ALA A 393 -1.53 6.99 -14.23
CA ALA A 393 -2.18 8.02 -13.41
C ALA A 393 -2.02 7.72 -11.91
N THR A 394 -2.21 6.45 -11.50
CA THR A 394 -1.97 6.01 -10.12
C THR A 394 -0.51 6.22 -9.71
N VAL A 395 0.44 5.82 -10.56
CA VAL A 395 1.88 5.98 -10.26
C VAL A 395 2.22 7.44 -10.03
N LEU A 396 1.88 8.31 -10.98
CA LEU A 396 2.22 9.73 -10.90
C LEU A 396 1.49 10.40 -9.73
N ALA A 397 0.20 10.13 -9.56
CA ALA A 397 -0.57 10.74 -8.48
C ALA A 397 -0.02 10.37 -7.10
N ILE A 398 0.33 9.09 -6.86
CA ILE A 398 0.93 8.66 -5.59
C ILE A 398 2.30 9.32 -5.37
N VAL A 399 3.16 9.33 -6.38
CA VAL A 399 4.53 9.87 -6.28
C VAL A 399 4.52 11.36 -5.96
N PHE A 400 3.56 12.12 -6.51
CA PHE A 400 3.49 13.58 -6.31
C PHE A 400 2.48 14.03 -5.23
N THR A 401 1.79 13.11 -4.57
CA THR A 401 0.86 13.45 -3.47
C THR A 401 1.05 12.50 -2.29
N ASN A 402 0.13 11.55 -2.12
CA ASN A 402 0.18 10.50 -1.14
C ASN A 402 -0.55 9.24 -1.63
N LEU A 403 -0.42 8.14 -0.89
CA LEU A 403 -0.96 6.84 -1.27
C LEU A 403 -2.47 6.87 -1.50
N LEU A 404 -3.25 7.44 -0.58
CA LEU A 404 -4.71 7.41 -0.64
C LEU A 404 -5.26 8.25 -1.77
N LEU A 405 -4.80 9.50 -1.90
CA LEU A 405 -5.24 10.41 -2.95
C LEU A 405 -4.85 9.86 -4.33
N GLY A 406 -3.65 9.34 -4.46
CA GLY A 406 -3.19 8.78 -5.72
C GLY A 406 -3.95 7.53 -6.16
N VAL A 407 -4.28 6.64 -5.23
CA VAL A 407 -5.17 5.48 -5.50
C VAL A 407 -6.55 5.96 -5.90
N PHE A 408 -7.12 6.95 -5.22
CA PHE A 408 -8.42 7.52 -5.56
C PHE A 408 -8.46 8.09 -6.98
N ILE A 409 -7.45 8.88 -7.36
CA ILE A 409 -7.30 9.39 -8.74
C ILE A 409 -7.20 8.24 -9.74
N GLY A 410 -6.40 7.22 -9.44
CA GLY A 410 -6.28 6.03 -10.27
C GLY A 410 -7.60 5.29 -10.47
N ILE A 411 -8.41 5.16 -9.42
CA ILE A 411 -9.75 4.56 -9.49
C ILE A 411 -10.67 5.39 -10.37
N LEU A 412 -10.68 6.72 -10.24
CA LEU A 412 -11.50 7.60 -11.08
C LEU A 412 -11.17 7.41 -12.57
N VAL A 413 -9.86 7.37 -12.91
CA VAL A 413 -9.43 7.11 -14.29
C VAL A 413 -9.83 5.70 -14.74
N ALA A 414 -9.69 4.68 -13.88
CA ALA A 414 -10.09 3.31 -14.21
C ALA A 414 -11.61 3.20 -14.46
N VAL A 415 -12.42 3.80 -13.60
CA VAL A 415 -13.89 3.83 -13.74
C VAL A 415 -14.28 4.52 -15.04
N PHE A 416 -13.65 5.64 -15.41
CA PHE A 416 -13.88 6.29 -16.68
C PHE A 416 -13.68 5.33 -17.88
N PHE A 417 -12.58 4.55 -17.89
CA PHE A 417 -12.34 3.57 -18.96
C PHE A 417 -13.31 2.39 -18.93
N ILE A 418 -13.71 1.91 -17.76
CA ILE A 418 -14.71 0.85 -17.61
C ILE A 418 -16.05 1.32 -18.19
N LEU A 419 -16.47 2.52 -17.82
CA LEU A 419 -17.69 3.12 -18.37
C LEU A 419 -17.60 3.28 -19.89
N LYS A 420 -16.52 3.89 -20.40
CA LYS A 420 -16.31 4.10 -21.85
C LYS A 420 -16.35 2.79 -22.64
N THR A 421 -15.78 1.71 -22.11
CA THR A 421 -15.77 0.40 -22.79
C THR A 421 -17.15 -0.25 -22.75
N ASN A 422 -17.87 -0.18 -21.63
CA ASN A 422 -19.21 -0.74 -21.51
C ASN A 422 -20.22 -0.09 -22.47
N PHE A 423 -20.08 1.22 -22.75
CA PHE A 423 -20.99 1.90 -23.66
C PHE A 423 -20.84 1.48 -25.11
N ARG A 424 -19.60 1.33 -25.60
CA ARG A 424 -19.34 1.04 -27.00
C ARG A 424 -19.82 -0.34 -27.44
N GLU A 425 -19.96 -1.27 -26.53
CA GLU A 425 -20.31 -2.68 -26.83
C GLU A 425 -21.78 -3.02 -26.54
N SER A 426 -22.61 -2.05 -26.09
CA SER A 426 -23.98 -2.34 -25.69
C SER A 426 -24.98 -2.32 -26.82
N VAL A 427 -24.63 -1.74 -27.99
CA VAL A 427 -25.53 -1.57 -29.14
C VAL A 427 -24.81 -1.98 -30.43
N ILE A 428 -25.40 -2.88 -31.19
CA ILE A 428 -24.91 -3.31 -32.50
C ILE A 428 -25.95 -3.02 -33.54
N LEU A 429 -25.56 -2.30 -34.62
CA LEU A 429 -26.38 -2.07 -35.80
C LEU A 429 -25.90 -3.02 -36.91
N VAL A 430 -26.82 -3.83 -37.41
CA VAL A 430 -26.64 -4.67 -38.62
C VAL A 430 -27.55 -4.19 -39.69
N SER A 431 -27.07 -4.08 -40.94
CA SER A 431 -27.87 -3.64 -42.09
C SER A 431 -27.82 -4.66 -43.20
N GLU A 432 -28.97 -4.92 -43.79
CA GLU A 432 -29.13 -5.74 -45.02
C GLU A 432 -30.06 -4.97 -45.99
N GLY A 433 -29.46 -4.30 -46.98
CA GLY A 433 -30.18 -3.42 -47.86
C GLY A 433 -30.85 -2.26 -47.08
N ASN A 434 -32.18 -2.13 -47.21
CA ASN A 434 -32.96 -1.12 -46.49
C ASN A 434 -33.48 -1.59 -45.14
N ASN A 435 -33.11 -2.80 -44.69
CA ASN A 435 -33.53 -3.36 -43.40
C ASN A 435 -32.38 -3.21 -42.38
N PHE A 436 -32.69 -2.65 -41.26
CA PHE A 436 -31.76 -2.40 -40.16
C PHE A 436 -32.19 -3.18 -38.92
N LEU A 437 -31.22 -3.81 -38.23
CA LEU A 437 -31.42 -4.45 -36.94
C LEU A 437 -30.52 -3.78 -35.92
N LEU A 438 -31.10 -3.05 -34.98
CA LEU A 438 -30.45 -2.48 -33.84
C LEU A 438 -30.64 -3.45 -32.67
N ARG A 439 -29.59 -4.19 -32.28
CA ARG A 439 -29.64 -5.13 -31.19
C ARG A 439 -28.98 -4.55 -29.96
N LEU A 440 -29.69 -4.56 -28.82
CA LEU A 440 -29.14 -4.28 -27.51
C LEU A 440 -28.50 -5.56 -26.97
N THR A 441 -27.16 -5.58 -26.85
CA THR A 441 -26.40 -6.76 -26.44
C THR A 441 -26.22 -6.87 -24.92
N LYS A 442 -26.44 -5.74 -24.23
CA LYS A 442 -26.33 -5.56 -22.76
C LYS A 442 -27.38 -4.55 -22.31
N ASP A 443 -27.43 -4.34 -21.00
CA ASP A 443 -28.20 -3.24 -20.41
C ASP A 443 -27.70 -1.89 -20.94
N VAL A 444 -28.62 -0.99 -21.24
CA VAL A 444 -28.33 0.34 -21.78
C VAL A 444 -28.76 1.43 -20.79
N SER A 445 -27.89 2.39 -20.59
CA SER A 445 -28.08 3.53 -19.68
C SER A 445 -28.16 4.85 -20.45
N PHE A 446 -28.47 5.95 -19.74
CA PHE A 446 -28.49 7.30 -20.31
C PHE A 446 -27.22 7.66 -21.09
N LEU A 447 -26.10 7.06 -20.75
CA LEU A 447 -24.81 7.27 -21.40
C LEU A 447 -24.78 6.73 -22.84
N ASN A 448 -25.69 5.83 -23.21
CA ASN A 448 -25.84 5.34 -24.56
C ASN A 448 -26.68 6.28 -25.46
N LYS A 449 -27.31 7.32 -24.89
CA LYS A 449 -28.18 8.28 -25.63
C LYS A 449 -27.52 8.87 -26.87
N ALA A 450 -26.23 9.27 -26.73
CA ALA A 450 -25.48 9.81 -27.89
C ALA A 450 -25.31 8.75 -28.98
N THR A 451 -24.96 7.52 -28.63
CA THR A 451 -24.80 6.40 -29.58
C THR A 451 -26.12 6.10 -30.30
N PHE A 452 -27.24 6.08 -29.58
CA PHE A 452 -28.57 5.89 -30.23
C PHE A 452 -28.89 7.01 -31.20
N ARG A 453 -28.66 8.28 -30.83
CA ARG A 453 -28.90 9.43 -31.72
C ARG A 453 -28.03 9.35 -32.96
N ASP A 454 -26.76 9.06 -32.85
CA ASP A 454 -25.86 8.94 -34.01
C ASP A 454 -26.29 7.80 -34.94
N LEU A 455 -26.68 6.64 -34.39
CA LEU A 455 -27.20 5.51 -35.18
C LEU A 455 -28.51 5.84 -35.86
N PHE A 456 -29.45 6.52 -35.19
CA PHE A 456 -30.73 6.91 -35.76
C PHE A 456 -30.63 7.97 -36.86
N ILE A 457 -29.65 8.89 -36.75
CA ILE A 457 -29.36 9.88 -37.80
C ILE A 457 -28.87 9.18 -39.07
N GLY A 458 -28.13 8.08 -38.92
CA GLY A 458 -27.58 7.30 -40.04
C GLY A 458 -28.60 6.43 -40.78
N ILE A 459 -29.88 6.30 -40.31
CA ILE A 459 -30.89 5.48 -40.98
C ILE A 459 -31.47 6.24 -42.16
N PRO A 460 -31.40 5.71 -43.40
CA PRO A 460 -31.91 6.35 -44.59
C PRO A 460 -33.45 6.35 -44.63
N SER A 461 -34.04 7.30 -45.37
CA SER A 461 -35.48 7.34 -45.61
C SER A 461 -35.94 6.12 -46.40
N ASN A 462 -37.22 5.72 -46.24
CA ASN A 462 -37.84 4.53 -46.87
C ASN A 462 -37.17 3.21 -46.45
N SER A 463 -36.76 3.08 -45.19
CA SER A 463 -36.15 1.87 -44.62
C SER A 463 -37.01 1.27 -43.52
N SER A 464 -36.65 0.07 -43.10
CA SER A 464 -37.23 -0.61 -41.92
C SER A 464 -36.15 -0.83 -40.87
N ILE A 465 -36.45 -0.53 -39.60
CA ILE A 465 -35.57 -0.78 -38.47
C ILE A 465 -36.27 -1.60 -37.39
N THR A 466 -35.66 -2.70 -36.98
CA THR A 466 -36.08 -3.44 -35.82
C THR A 466 -35.15 -3.15 -34.67
N ILE A 467 -35.67 -2.68 -33.51
CA ILE A 467 -34.91 -2.47 -32.28
C ILE A 467 -35.18 -3.65 -31.35
N ASP A 468 -34.19 -4.50 -31.16
CA ASP A 468 -34.30 -5.76 -30.39
C ASP A 468 -33.63 -5.64 -29.01
N GLY A 469 -34.45 -5.56 -27.96
CA GLY A 469 -34.05 -5.53 -26.55
C GLY A 469 -34.02 -6.90 -25.86
N SER A 470 -34.13 -8.02 -26.61
CA SER A 470 -34.25 -9.36 -26.01
C SER A 470 -33.09 -9.78 -25.07
N GLN A 471 -31.93 -9.18 -25.22
CA GLN A 471 -30.73 -9.46 -24.40
C GLN A 471 -30.46 -8.39 -23.32
N SER A 472 -31.30 -7.36 -23.22
CA SER A 472 -31.19 -6.31 -22.21
C SER A 472 -32.21 -6.54 -21.11
N HIS A 473 -31.74 -6.59 -19.86
CA HIS A 473 -32.62 -6.70 -18.69
C HIS A 473 -33.07 -5.32 -18.19
N PHE A 474 -32.30 -4.28 -18.51
CA PHE A 474 -32.59 -2.91 -18.11
C PHE A 474 -32.37 -1.95 -19.27
N ILE A 475 -33.39 -1.14 -19.54
CA ILE A 475 -33.33 -0.04 -20.52
C ILE A 475 -33.68 1.25 -19.75
N ASP A 476 -32.71 2.16 -19.68
CA ASP A 476 -32.88 3.45 -19.01
C ASP A 476 -34.00 4.32 -19.66
N HIS A 477 -34.61 5.13 -18.80
CA HIS A 477 -35.68 6.02 -19.22
C HIS A 477 -35.28 6.95 -20.39
N ASP A 478 -34.07 7.56 -20.29
CA ASP A 478 -33.57 8.48 -21.33
C ASP A 478 -33.35 7.80 -22.68
N VAL A 479 -33.02 6.51 -22.68
CA VAL A 479 -32.88 5.70 -23.90
C VAL A 479 -34.27 5.39 -24.46
N ARG A 480 -35.25 5.04 -23.63
CA ARG A 480 -36.64 4.83 -24.06
C ARG A 480 -37.21 6.10 -24.67
N GLU A 481 -36.98 7.26 -24.03
CA GLU A 481 -37.40 8.57 -24.58
C GLU A 481 -36.74 8.84 -25.95
N THR A 482 -35.43 8.56 -26.09
CA THR A 482 -34.72 8.72 -27.35
C THR A 482 -35.29 7.80 -28.47
N ILE A 483 -35.69 6.56 -28.12
CA ILE A 483 -36.36 5.65 -29.06
C ILE A 483 -37.74 6.18 -29.45
N LYS A 484 -38.50 6.71 -28.47
CA LYS A 484 -39.81 7.30 -28.70
C LYS A 484 -39.73 8.53 -29.61
N ASP A 485 -38.80 9.44 -29.36
CA ASP A 485 -38.54 10.61 -30.22
C ASP A 485 -38.20 10.19 -31.66
N PHE A 486 -37.37 9.12 -31.78
CA PHE A 486 -37.05 8.58 -33.10
C PHE A 486 -38.30 7.99 -33.82
N MET A 487 -39.18 7.28 -33.11
CA MET A 487 -40.40 6.74 -33.68
C MET A 487 -41.34 7.86 -34.19
N GLU A 488 -41.37 9.00 -33.51
CA GLU A 488 -42.15 10.16 -33.95
C GLU A 488 -41.54 10.81 -35.23
N THR A 489 -40.22 11.01 -35.21
CA THR A 489 -39.51 11.64 -36.36
C THR A 489 -39.35 10.70 -37.56
N SER A 490 -39.36 9.38 -37.36
CA SER A 490 -39.25 8.36 -38.39
C SER A 490 -40.45 8.40 -39.39
N LYS A 491 -41.62 8.81 -38.92
CA LYS A 491 -42.82 8.92 -39.74
C LYS A 491 -42.62 9.92 -40.92
N ALA A 492 -41.94 11.03 -40.65
CA ALA A 492 -41.65 12.04 -41.69
C ALA A 492 -40.65 11.55 -42.75
N LYS A 493 -39.82 10.55 -42.40
CA LYS A 493 -38.82 9.94 -43.32
C LYS A 493 -39.30 8.63 -43.93
N ASN A 494 -40.56 8.25 -43.70
CA ASN A 494 -41.13 6.97 -44.12
C ASN A 494 -40.31 5.76 -43.68
N ILE A 495 -39.84 5.77 -42.42
CA ILE A 495 -39.08 4.66 -41.79
C ILE A 495 -40.06 3.85 -40.94
N GLN A 496 -40.11 2.54 -41.18
CA GLN A 496 -40.92 1.62 -40.36
C GLN A 496 -40.10 1.16 -39.15
N VAL A 497 -40.59 1.43 -37.93
CA VAL A 497 -39.92 1.06 -36.67
C VAL A 497 -40.64 -0.10 -35.98
N HIS A 498 -39.95 -1.20 -35.77
CA HIS A 498 -40.47 -2.37 -35.06
C HIS A 498 -39.72 -2.51 -33.74
N LEU A 499 -40.44 -2.63 -32.62
CA LEU A 499 -39.87 -2.89 -31.30
C LEU A 499 -40.04 -4.35 -30.94
N LYS A 500 -38.97 -4.95 -30.38
CA LYS A 500 -38.98 -6.29 -29.88
C LYS A 500 -38.42 -6.33 -28.45
N HIS A 501 -39.24 -6.77 -27.48
CA HIS A 501 -38.93 -6.80 -26.05
C HIS A 501 -38.48 -5.44 -25.48
N ILE A 502 -39.12 -4.36 -25.93
CA ILE A 502 -38.93 -3.00 -25.43
C ILE A 502 -40.31 -2.42 -25.14
N GLU A 503 -40.55 -2.04 -23.90
CA GLU A 503 -41.71 -1.29 -23.45
C GLU A 503 -41.34 0.20 -23.42
N ILE A 504 -42.11 1.04 -24.09
CA ILE A 504 -41.89 2.50 -24.18
C ILE A 504 -42.87 3.25 -23.31
#